data_26249114f17e70fa3a9ead077faf8fa1
#
_entry.id   26249114f17e70fa3a9ead077faf8fa1
#
_cell.length_a   1.000
_cell.length_b   1.000
_cell.length_c   1.000
_cell.angle_alpha   90.00
_cell.angle_beta   90.00
_cell.angle_gamma   90.00
#
_symmetry.space_group_name_H-M   'P 1'
#
loop_
_entity.id
_entity.type
_entity.pdbx_description
1 polymer ?
#
loop_
_entity_poly.entity_id
_entity_poly.type
_entity_poly.pdbx_seq_one_letter_code
_entity_poly.pdbx_strand_id
1 'polypeptide(L)'
;MAKKNAIQIAKVKYKESEGRIFIGYTRKSDEFTDIRTSNSDEKAAPEFYEAMDALQAHAGSILGFTQKQIESLRPRTVTFSYDKKDRMSAVISCVYETPNGKKTNINTPLMQCPVEDAGDMGIQFFAEDTVKALWDLELQARKYLDGKRAQVALFGEEADEEATEPPVWNDMGEGEENIAAIASGQTGGVVVPMRG
;
A
#
# COMPACT_ATOMS: atom_id res chain seq x y z
N MET A 1 -17.65 -24.09 -8.48
CA MET A 1 -16.45 -23.25 -8.31
C MET A 1 -16.90 -21.83 -8.02
N ALA A 2 -16.62 -21.29 -6.83
CA ALA A 2 -17.00 -19.93 -6.49
C ALA A 2 -16.21 -18.96 -7.40
N LYS A 3 -16.91 -18.21 -8.25
CA LYS A 3 -16.28 -17.16 -9.07
C LYS A 3 -15.70 -16.11 -8.11
N LYS A 4 -14.40 -15.95 -8.19
CA LYS A 4 -13.65 -14.94 -7.41
C LYS A 4 -14.22 -13.57 -7.73
N ASN A 5 -14.78 -12.86 -6.73
CA ASN A 5 -15.17 -11.47 -6.86
C ASN A 5 -13.98 -10.66 -7.41
N ALA A 6 -14.07 -10.25 -8.67
CA ALA A 6 -13.01 -9.49 -9.31
C ALA A 6 -13.04 -8.04 -8.79
N ILE A 7 -11.94 -7.61 -8.18
CA ILE A 7 -11.75 -6.21 -7.79
C ILE A 7 -11.02 -5.50 -8.92
N GLN A 8 -11.58 -4.39 -9.42
CA GLN A 8 -10.94 -3.48 -10.35
C GLN A 8 -10.62 -2.17 -9.64
N ILE A 9 -9.36 -1.76 -9.64
CA ILE A 9 -8.94 -0.49 -9.06
C ILE A 9 -9.33 0.64 -10.03
N ALA A 10 -10.12 1.58 -9.57
CA ALA A 10 -10.54 2.74 -10.37
C ALA A 10 -9.69 3.98 -10.09
N LYS A 11 -9.16 4.11 -8.87
CA LYS A 11 -8.37 5.27 -8.48
C LYS A 11 -7.45 4.94 -7.33
N VAL A 12 -6.22 5.40 -7.44
CA VAL A 12 -5.24 5.41 -6.34
C VAL A 12 -4.82 6.85 -6.12
N LYS A 13 -4.90 7.34 -4.88
CA LYS A 13 -4.48 8.69 -4.51
C LYS A 13 -3.73 8.65 -3.20
N TYR A 14 -2.56 9.28 -3.17
CA TYR A 14 -1.80 9.53 -1.96
C TYR A 14 -1.78 11.02 -1.64
N LYS A 15 -2.29 11.38 -0.46
CA LYS A 15 -2.30 12.74 0.06
C LYS A 15 -1.21 12.88 1.11
N GLU A 16 -0.02 13.24 0.66
CA GLU A 16 1.19 13.31 1.49
C GLU A 16 1.01 14.21 2.72
N SER A 17 0.36 15.39 2.55
CA SER A 17 0.13 16.34 3.65
C SER A 17 -0.70 15.78 4.82
N GLU A 18 -1.48 14.74 4.57
CA GLU A 18 -2.33 14.07 5.56
C GLU A 18 -1.86 12.63 5.84
N GLY A 19 -0.85 12.15 5.13
CA GLY A 19 -0.43 10.75 5.20
C GLY A 19 -1.51 9.76 4.77
N ARG A 20 -2.53 10.21 4.01
CA ARG A 20 -3.71 9.42 3.69
C ARG A 20 -3.67 8.80 2.31
N ILE A 21 -4.13 7.57 2.24
CA ILE A 21 -4.29 6.79 1.01
C ILE A 21 -5.77 6.61 0.71
N PHE A 22 -6.16 6.96 -0.51
CA PHE A 22 -7.50 6.77 -1.04
C PHE A 22 -7.43 5.76 -2.19
N ILE A 23 -8.18 4.68 -2.09
CA ILE A 23 -8.31 3.71 -3.18
C ILE A 23 -9.78 3.55 -3.52
N GLY A 24 -10.15 4.03 -4.70
CA GLY A 24 -11.46 3.76 -5.30
C GLY A 24 -11.39 2.45 -6.08
N TYR A 25 -12.34 1.55 -5.87
CA TYR A 25 -12.38 0.28 -6.57
C TYR A 25 -13.81 -0.19 -6.82
N THR A 26 -13.95 -1.01 -7.83
CA THR A 26 -15.20 -1.65 -8.19
C THR A 26 -15.10 -3.14 -7.88
N ARG A 27 -16.09 -3.67 -7.19
CA ARG A 27 -16.23 -5.08 -6.94
C ARG A 27 -17.38 -5.63 -7.78
N LYS A 28 -17.06 -6.45 -8.75
CA LYS A 28 -18.05 -7.10 -9.62
C LYS A 28 -18.41 -8.48 -9.06
N SER A 29 -19.68 -8.72 -8.85
CA SER A 29 -20.28 -10.03 -8.61
C SER A 29 -21.21 -10.38 -9.77
N ASP A 30 -21.74 -11.60 -9.80
CA ASP A 30 -22.66 -12.03 -10.87
C ASP A 30 -23.98 -11.22 -10.85
N GLU A 31 -24.38 -10.66 -9.70
CA GLU A 31 -25.68 -10.01 -9.50
C GLU A 31 -25.57 -8.49 -9.44
N PHE A 32 -24.43 -7.94 -9.02
CA PHE A 32 -24.27 -6.51 -8.80
C PHE A 32 -22.83 -6.01 -8.97
N THR A 33 -22.72 -4.71 -9.15
CA THR A 33 -21.45 -4.00 -9.20
C THR A 33 -21.41 -2.98 -8.07
N ASP A 34 -20.51 -3.17 -7.11
CA ASP A 34 -20.28 -2.26 -6.00
C ASP A 34 -19.13 -1.31 -6.32
N ILE A 35 -19.36 -0.01 -6.14
CA ILE A 35 -18.31 1.00 -6.18
C ILE A 35 -17.98 1.39 -4.75
N ARG A 36 -16.73 1.21 -4.35
CA ARG A 36 -16.25 1.44 -2.98
C ARG A 36 -15.03 2.36 -2.96
N THR A 37 -14.86 3.05 -1.85
CA THR A 37 -13.66 3.85 -1.59
C THR A 37 -13.11 3.45 -0.22
N SER A 38 -11.84 3.05 -0.20
CA SER A 38 -11.05 2.95 1.03
C SER A 38 -10.34 4.28 1.24
N ASN A 39 -10.44 4.83 2.45
CA ASN A 39 -9.74 6.05 2.87
C ASN A 39 -9.13 5.77 4.24
N SER A 40 -7.82 5.71 4.31
CA SER A 40 -7.10 5.33 5.53
C SER A 40 -5.85 6.19 5.71
N ASP A 41 -5.49 6.43 6.95
CA ASP A 41 -4.23 7.02 7.40
C ASP A 41 -3.18 5.97 7.80
N GLU A 42 -3.54 4.69 7.74
CA GLU A 42 -2.57 3.61 7.91
C GLU A 42 -1.53 3.63 6.79
N LYS A 43 -0.27 3.56 7.18
CA LYS A 43 0.83 3.56 6.21
C LYS A 43 0.81 2.29 5.36
N ALA A 44 0.99 2.45 4.06
CA ALA A 44 1.22 1.32 3.17
C ALA A 44 2.64 0.76 3.35
N ALA A 45 2.85 -0.44 2.83
CA ALA A 45 4.19 -0.99 2.68
C ALA A 45 5.04 -0.09 1.76
N PRO A 46 6.37 -0.03 1.94
CA PRO A 46 7.27 0.83 1.15
C PRO A 46 7.07 0.70 -0.35
N GLU A 47 6.83 -0.51 -0.84
CA GLU A 47 6.65 -0.82 -2.26
C GLU A 47 5.47 -0.08 -2.91
N PHE A 48 4.47 0.31 -2.12
CA PHE A 48 3.37 1.13 -2.61
C PHE A 48 3.84 2.54 -3.00
N TYR A 49 4.68 3.14 -2.16
CA TYR A 49 5.23 4.48 -2.42
C TYR A 49 6.23 4.45 -3.55
N GLU A 50 7.08 3.42 -3.60
CA GLU A 50 8.02 3.19 -4.70
C GLU A 50 7.30 3.05 -6.05
N ALA A 51 6.21 2.27 -6.10
CA ALA A 51 5.40 2.14 -7.30
C ALA A 51 4.72 3.46 -7.71
N MET A 52 4.31 4.30 -6.75
CA MET A 52 3.78 5.63 -7.04
C MET A 52 4.87 6.56 -7.56
N ASP A 53 6.05 6.57 -6.95
CA ASP A 53 7.17 7.43 -7.32
C ASP A 53 7.79 7.01 -8.67
N ALA A 54 7.81 5.73 -9.00
CA ALA A 54 8.25 5.23 -10.30
C ALA A 54 7.51 5.89 -11.47
N LEU A 55 6.24 6.25 -11.28
CA LEU A 55 5.44 6.94 -12.28
C LEU A 55 5.91 8.37 -12.59
N GLN A 56 6.81 8.95 -11.79
CA GLN A 56 7.34 10.30 -12.00
C GLN A 56 8.04 10.43 -13.36
N ALA A 57 8.95 9.50 -13.67
CA ALA A 57 9.68 9.51 -14.93
C ALA A 57 8.75 9.29 -16.13
N HIS A 58 7.80 8.36 -15.99
CA HIS A 58 6.83 8.05 -17.04
C HIS A 58 5.89 9.22 -17.33
N ALA A 59 5.33 9.85 -16.29
CA ALA A 59 4.49 11.04 -16.45
C ALA A 59 5.27 12.21 -17.10
N GLY A 60 6.51 12.42 -16.67
CA GLY A 60 7.37 13.44 -17.24
C GLY A 60 7.69 13.20 -18.72
N SER A 61 7.96 11.97 -19.11
CA SER A 61 8.18 11.59 -20.51
C SER A 61 6.93 11.83 -21.36
N ILE A 62 5.75 11.42 -20.88
CA ILE A 62 4.46 11.64 -21.56
C ILE A 62 4.19 13.13 -21.77
N LEU A 63 4.52 13.96 -20.78
CA LEU A 63 4.32 15.41 -20.82
C LEU A 63 5.41 16.15 -21.62
N GLY A 64 6.43 15.44 -22.11
CA GLY A 64 7.55 16.04 -22.85
C GLY A 64 8.46 16.91 -21.96
N PHE A 65 8.56 16.62 -20.68
CA PHE A 65 9.35 17.37 -19.71
C PHE A 65 10.83 17.06 -19.82
N THR A 66 11.67 18.07 -19.57
CA THR A 66 13.11 17.90 -19.40
C THR A 66 13.41 17.20 -18.07
N GLN A 67 14.59 16.59 -17.94
CA GLN A 67 15.01 15.90 -16.71
C GLN A 67 14.83 16.76 -15.46
N LYS A 68 15.23 18.04 -15.52
CA LYS A 68 15.08 18.99 -14.42
C LYS A 68 13.60 19.22 -14.02
N GLN A 69 12.71 19.23 -15.00
CA GLN A 69 11.27 19.39 -14.74
C GLN A 69 10.68 18.10 -14.16
N ILE A 70 11.16 16.93 -14.60
CA ILE A 70 10.75 15.63 -14.05
C ILE A 70 11.10 15.55 -12.56
N GLU A 71 12.28 16.00 -12.14
CA GLU A 71 12.69 16.02 -10.73
C GLU A 71 11.75 16.84 -9.83
N SER A 72 11.07 17.84 -10.40
CA SER A 72 10.09 18.69 -9.69
C SER A 72 8.64 18.18 -9.81
N LEU A 73 8.44 17.03 -10.45
CA LEU A 73 7.13 16.41 -10.65
C LEU A 73 6.90 15.36 -9.55
N ARG A 74 5.69 15.32 -8.99
CA ARG A 74 5.33 14.33 -7.97
C ARG A 74 3.98 13.70 -8.33
N PRO A 75 3.94 12.41 -8.69
CA PRO A 75 2.67 11.71 -8.88
C PRO A 75 1.86 11.69 -7.57
N ARG A 76 0.55 11.94 -7.68
CA ARG A 76 -0.34 11.98 -6.50
C ARG A 76 -1.59 11.15 -6.68
N THR A 77 -2.02 11.01 -7.91
CA THR A 77 -3.25 10.28 -8.21
C THR A 77 -3.08 9.57 -9.55
N VAL A 78 -3.51 8.32 -9.58
CA VAL A 78 -3.72 7.59 -10.83
C VAL A 78 -5.19 7.21 -10.90
N THR A 79 -5.84 7.57 -12.00
CA THR A 79 -7.22 7.20 -12.29
C THR A 79 -7.19 6.17 -13.41
N PHE A 80 -7.73 5.00 -13.13
CA PHE A 80 -7.84 3.89 -14.06
C PHE A 80 -9.26 3.83 -14.64
N SER A 81 -9.37 3.45 -15.87
CA SER A 81 -10.64 3.11 -16.52
C SER A 81 -10.46 1.87 -17.36
N TYR A 82 -11.51 1.07 -17.47
CA TYR A 82 -11.50 -0.19 -18.19
C TYR A 82 -12.64 -0.19 -19.19
N ASP A 83 -12.35 -0.60 -20.40
CA ASP A 83 -13.36 -0.74 -21.43
C ASP A 83 -14.13 -2.06 -21.30
N LYS A 84 -15.05 -2.32 -22.25
CA LYS A 84 -15.86 -3.55 -22.27
C LYS A 84 -15.02 -4.83 -22.48
N LYS A 85 -13.77 -4.70 -22.91
CA LYS A 85 -12.81 -5.79 -23.11
C LYS A 85 -11.78 -5.86 -21.98
N ASP A 86 -12.06 -5.17 -20.85
CA ASP A 86 -11.17 -5.05 -19.69
C ASP A 86 -9.77 -4.45 -20.01
N ARG A 87 -9.66 -3.66 -21.08
CA ARG A 87 -8.43 -2.96 -21.42
C ARG A 87 -8.29 -1.74 -20.55
N MET A 88 -7.14 -1.62 -19.93
CA MET A 88 -6.83 -0.53 -19.01
C MET A 88 -6.45 0.74 -19.78
N SER A 89 -7.02 1.85 -19.35
CA SER A 89 -6.57 3.20 -19.67
C SER A 89 -6.32 3.93 -18.36
N ALA A 90 -5.42 4.91 -18.36
CA ALA A 90 -5.13 5.66 -17.15
C ALA A 90 -4.81 7.13 -17.42
N VAL A 91 -4.98 7.93 -16.38
CA VAL A 91 -4.51 9.31 -16.27
C VAL A 91 -3.64 9.41 -15.02
N ILE A 92 -2.42 9.92 -15.16
CA ILE A 92 -1.52 10.18 -14.04
C ILE A 92 -1.61 11.66 -13.71
N SER A 93 -2.05 11.98 -12.49
CA SER A 93 -2.14 13.34 -11.98
C SER A 93 -0.95 13.61 -11.06
N CYS A 94 -0.19 14.64 -11.37
CA CYS A 94 1.01 15.03 -10.67
C CYS A 94 0.89 16.44 -10.09
N VAL A 95 1.65 16.72 -9.06
CA VAL A 95 1.94 18.06 -8.59
C VAL A 95 3.31 18.45 -9.16
N TYR A 96 3.35 19.54 -9.88
CA TYR A 96 4.58 20.13 -10.41
C TYR A 96 4.95 21.36 -9.59
N GLU A 97 6.17 21.38 -9.07
CA GLU A 97 6.70 22.55 -8.40
C GLU A 97 7.51 23.39 -9.38
N THR A 98 6.98 24.59 -9.67
CA THR A 98 7.62 25.53 -10.57
C THR A 98 8.91 26.10 -9.96
N PRO A 99 9.84 26.63 -10.76
CA PRO A 99 11.07 27.26 -10.24
C PRO A 99 10.82 28.40 -9.23
N ASN A 100 9.63 28.98 -9.25
CA ASN A 100 9.20 30.04 -8.31
C ASN A 100 8.56 29.48 -7.03
N GLY A 101 8.65 28.17 -6.78
CA GLY A 101 8.07 27.51 -5.61
C GLY A 101 6.54 27.37 -5.62
N LYS A 102 5.88 27.72 -6.73
CA LYS A 102 4.43 27.52 -6.86
C LYS A 102 4.14 26.07 -7.25
N LYS A 103 3.15 25.45 -6.59
CA LYS A 103 2.67 24.11 -6.90
C LYS A 103 1.46 24.18 -7.82
N THR A 104 1.48 23.41 -8.89
CA THR A 104 0.38 23.29 -9.84
C THR A 104 0.07 21.83 -10.13
N ASN A 105 -1.20 21.52 -10.36
CA ASN A 105 -1.59 20.16 -10.74
C ASN A 105 -1.51 20.00 -12.25
N ILE A 106 -0.88 18.95 -12.70
CA ILE A 106 -0.74 18.60 -14.12
C ILE A 106 -1.19 17.16 -14.29
N ASN A 107 -1.97 16.92 -15.33
CA ASN A 107 -2.43 15.58 -15.69
C ASN A 107 -1.82 15.15 -17.01
N THR A 108 -1.46 13.90 -17.12
CA THR A 108 -1.20 13.30 -18.43
C THR A 108 -2.51 13.23 -19.23
N PRO A 109 -2.46 13.15 -20.57
CA PRO A 109 -3.63 12.77 -21.33
C PRO A 109 -4.13 11.39 -20.91
N LEU A 110 -5.38 11.07 -21.22
CA LEU A 110 -5.89 9.71 -21.09
C LEU A 110 -5.19 8.85 -22.15
N MET A 111 -4.47 7.82 -21.69
CA MET A 111 -3.78 6.90 -22.56
C MET A 111 -4.23 5.48 -22.28
N GLN A 112 -4.13 4.60 -23.27
CA GLN A 112 -4.55 3.20 -23.19
C GLN A 112 -3.34 2.28 -23.19
N CYS A 113 -3.47 1.12 -22.56
CA CYS A 113 -2.47 0.06 -22.72
C CYS A 113 -2.51 -0.48 -24.15
N PRO A 114 -1.34 -0.70 -24.78
CA PRO A 114 -1.28 -1.20 -26.15
C PRO A 114 -1.97 -2.57 -26.28
N VAL A 115 -2.59 -2.79 -27.42
CA VAL A 115 -3.21 -4.05 -27.83
C VAL A 115 -2.67 -4.45 -29.19
N GLU A 116 -2.51 -5.74 -29.41
CA GLU A 116 -1.92 -6.30 -30.64
C GLU A 116 -2.67 -5.88 -31.93
N ASP A 117 -3.98 -5.59 -31.83
CA ASP A 117 -4.84 -5.25 -32.96
C ASP A 117 -5.29 -3.77 -32.99
N ALA A 118 -4.58 -2.87 -32.32
CA ALA A 118 -4.92 -1.45 -32.33
C ALA A 118 -4.56 -0.85 -33.70
N GLY A 119 -5.50 -0.86 -34.63
CA GLY A 119 -5.42 -0.03 -35.83
C GLY A 119 -5.27 1.46 -35.45
N ASP A 120 -4.87 2.27 -36.42
CA ASP A 120 -4.67 3.72 -36.25
C ASP A 120 -6.00 4.42 -35.92
N MET A 121 -6.39 4.38 -34.64
CA MET A 121 -7.64 4.97 -34.14
C MET A 121 -7.41 6.33 -33.46
N GLY A 122 -6.23 6.95 -33.62
CA GLY A 122 -5.91 8.24 -32.96
C GLY A 122 -5.82 8.12 -31.43
N ILE A 123 -5.75 6.92 -30.87
CA ILE A 123 -5.61 6.65 -29.45
C ILE A 123 -4.12 6.69 -29.10
N GLN A 124 -3.77 7.43 -28.04
CA GLN A 124 -2.42 7.42 -27.51
C GLN A 124 -2.22 6.19 -26.62
N PHE A 125 -1.13 5.47 -26.86
CA PHE A 125 -0.78 4.28 -26.09
C PHE A 125 0.39 4.58 -25.15
N PHE A 126 0.35 3.93 -23.97
CA PHE A 126 1.49 3.90 -23.07
C PHE A 126 2.65 3.09 -23.64
N ALA A 127 3.87 3.50 -23.33
CA ALA A 127 5.04 2.65 -23.50
C ALA A 127 4.94 1.42 -22.58
N GLU A 128 5.53 0.31 -22.97
CA GLU A 128 5.47 -0.96 -22.22
C GLU A 128 5.92 -0.82 -20.77
N ASP A 129 7.01 -0.08 -20.53
CA ASP A 129 7.52 0.14 -19.18
C ASP A 129 6.54 0.96 -18.32
N THR A 130 5.82 1.91 -18.92
CA THR A 130 4.76 2.66 -18.22
C THR A 130 3.61 1.75 -17.83
N VAL A 131 3.23 0.82 -18.71
CA VAL A 131 2.18 -0.18 -18.42
C VAL A 131 2.59 -1.07 -17.25
N LYS A 132 3.85 -1.52 -17.20
CA LYS A 132 4.38 -2.32 -16.09
C LYS A 132 4.30 -1.53 -14.76
N ALA A 133 4.71 -0.26 -14.78
CA ALA A 133 4.65 0.60 -13.59
C ALA A 133 3.21 0.84 -13.11
N LEU A 134 2.25 1.01 -14.03
CA LEU A 134 0.83 1.14 -13.70
C LEU A 134 0.25 -0.15 -13.09
N TRP A 135 0.61 -1.32 -13.64
CA TRP A 135 0.20 -2.59 -13.08
C TRP A 135 0.81 -2.87 -11.72
N ASP A 136 2.06 -2.48 -11.51
CA ASP A 136 2.67 -2.61 -10.19
C ASP A 136 1.95 -1.76 -9.16
N LEU A 137 1.65 -0.50 -9.46
CA LEU A 137 0.84 0.34 -8.56
C LEU A 137 -0.55 -0.27 -8.30
N GLU A 138 -1.23 -0.80 -9.32
CA GLU A 138 -2.50 -1.49 -9.15
C GLU A 138 -2.38 -2.69 -8.20
N LEU A 139 -1.32 -3.49 -8.36
CA LEU A 139 -1.02 -4.63 -7.50
C LEU A 139 -0.77 -4.21 -6.05
N GLN A 140 0.02 -3.14 -5.82
CA GLN A 140 0.27 -2.64 -4.48
C GLN A 140 -1.00 -2.08 -3.84
N ALA A 141 -1.86 -1.41 -4.62
CA ALA A 141 -3.16 -0.93 -4.15
C ALA A 141 -4.08 -2.11 -3.72
N ARG A 142 -4.08 -3.21 -4.45
CA ARG A 142 -4.81 -4.44 -4.07
C ARG A 142 -4.25 -5.04 -2.78
N LYS A 143 -2.92 -5.17 -2.67
CA LYS A 143 -2.27 -5.64 -1.44
C LYS A 143 -2.64 -4.77 -0.23
N TYR A 144 -2.71 -3.46 -0.43
CA TYR A 144 -3.13 -2.52 0.61
C TYR A 144 -4.59 -2.76 1.03
N LEU A 145 -5.52 -2.99 0.11
CA LEU A 145 -6.91 -3.34 0.41
C LEU A 145 -7.03 -4.69 1.13
N ASP A 146 -6.15 -5.65 0.82
CA ASP A 146 -6.07 -6.96 1.46
C ASP A 146 -5.40 -6.92 2.86
N GLY A 147 -5.09 -5.72 3.37
CA GLY A 147 -4.55 -5.53 4.72
C GLY A 147 -3.03 -5.57 4.82
N LYS A 148 -2.28 -5.61 3.70
CA LYS A 148 -0.82 -5.47 3.73
C LYS A 148 -0.45 -4.00 3.98
N ARG A 149 -0.15 -3.70 5.23
CA ARG A 149 0.28 -2.40 5.73
C ARG A 149 1.77 -2.39 6.00
N ALA A 150 2.35 -1.21 6.22
CA ALA A 150 3.70 -1.12 6.77
C ALA A 150 3.73 -1.90 8.09
N GLN A 151 4.69 -2.80 8.23
CA GLN A 151 4.93 -3.40 9.53
C GLN A 151 5.46 -2.30 10.44
N VAL A 152 4.67 -1.94 11.43
CA VAL A 152 5.19 -1.17 12.56
C VAL A 152 6.07 -2.14 13.31
N ALA A 153 7.38 -1.91 13.33
CA ALA A 153 8.28 -2.69 14.17
C ALA A 153 7.76 -2.56 15.61
N LEU A 154 7.21 -3.65 16.14
CA LEU A 154 6.68 -3.71 17.51
C LEU A 154 7.82 -3.66 18.55
N PHE A 155 9.04 -3.81 18.08
CA PHE A 155 10.27 -3.72 18.84
C PHE A 155 11.16 -2.70 18.14
N GLY A 156 11.51 -1.62 18.85
CA GLY A 156 12.41 -0.58 18.35
C GLY A 156 13.69 -1.21 17.80
N GLU A 157 14.21 -0.62 16.74
CA GLU A 157 15.52 -0.92 16.21
C GLU A 157 16.57 -0.72 17.31
N GLU A 158 16.95 -1.82 17.96
CA GLU A 158 18.27 -2.08 18.53
C GLU A 158 18.50 -3.58 18.35
N ALA A 159 18.95 -3.95 17.18
CA ALA A 159 19.64 -5.19 16.97
C ALA A 159 21.02 -4.84 16.43
N ASP A 160 21.90 -4.43 17.34
CA ASP A 160 23.32 -4.61 17.15
C ASP A 160 23.54 -6.09 16.85
N GLU A 161 24.11 -6.36 15.68
CA GLU A 161 24.66 -7.66 15.31
C GLU A 161 25.86 -7.95 16.24
N GLU A 162 25.60 -8.53 17.39
CA GLU A 162 26.59 -9.31 18.11
C GLU A 162 26.11 -10.76 18.12
N ALA A 163 26.80 -11.55 17.29
CA ALA A 163 26.68 -12.99 17.28
C ALA A 163 27.02 -13.54 18.65
N THR A 164 26.02 -13.78 19.47
CA THR A 164 26.17 -14.59 20.68
C THR A 164 25.77 -16.01 20.34
N GLU A 165 26.77 -16.88 20.44
CA GLU A 165 26.64 -18.32 20.34
C GLU A 165 25.49 -18.84 21.22
N PRO A 166 24.78 -19.90 20.81
CA PRO A 166 23.67 -20.44 21.58
C PRO A 166 24.20 -20.94 22.94
N PRO A 167 23.46 -20.75 24.04
CA PRO A 167 23.85 -21.19 25.34
C PRO A 167 23.97 -22.73 25.34
N VAL A 168 25.18 -23.19 25.64
CA VAL A 168 25.47 -24.60 25.89
C VAL A 168 24.76 -25.01 27.19
N TRP A 169 23.73 -25.80 27.06
CA TRP A 169 23.11 -26.46 28.20
C TRP A 169 24.07 -27.54 28.73
N ASN A 170 24.86 -27.20 29.72
CA ASN A 170 25.59 -28.21 30.49
C ASN A 170 24.57 -28.97 31.34
N ASP A 171 24.44 -30.21 30.96
CA ASP A 171 23.87 -31.28 31.77
C ASP A 171 24.59 -31.34 33.12
N MET A 172 23.92 -31.03 34.20
CA MET A 172 24.39 -31.27 35.55
C MET A 172 23.29 -31.91 36.39
N GLY A 173 23.40 -33.21 36.49
CA GLY A 173 23.48 -33.91 37.76
C GLY A 173 22.22 -33.94 38.61
N GLU A 174 21.74 -35.15 38.69
CA GLU A 174 20.85 -35.70 39.71
C GLU A 174 21.09 -35.12 41.10
N GLY A 175 20.01 -34.74 41.79
CA GLY A 175 20.00 -34.40 43.21
C GLY A 175 18.59 -34.47 43.73
N GLU A 176 18.34 -35.57 44.39
CA GLU A 176 17.10 -35.96 45.07
C GLU A 176 16.68 -34.99 46.18
N GLU A 177 15.37 -35.08 46.49
CA GLU A 177 14.70 -34.79 47.77
C GLU A 177 14.53 -33.35 48.26
N ASN A 178 13.30 -32.87 48.23
CA ASN A 178 12.52 -32.72 49.46
C ASN A 178 11.06 -32.29 49.17
N ILE A 179 10.20 -33.28 49.43
CA ILE A 179 8.76 -33.02 49.61
C ILE A 179 8.57 -32.64 51.06
N ALA A 180 8.07 -31.49 51.40
CA ALA A 180 7.24 -31.25 52.58
C ALA A 180 6.58 -29.87 52.53
N ALA A 181 5.28 -29.96 52.46
CA ALA A 181 4.28 -29.22 53.22
C ALA A 181 4.46 -27.69 53.41
N ILE A 182 3.49 -26.92 52.92
CA ILE A 182 2.65 -26.13 53.82
C ILE A 182 1.31 -25.87 53.10
N ALA A 183 0.31 -26.62 53.60
CA ALA A 183 -1.11 -26.23 53.48
C ALA A 183 -1.41 -25.25 54.62
N SER A 184 -2.40 -24.41 54.40
CA SER A 184 -3.17 -23.52 55.31
C SER A 184 -2.91 -22.05 55.02
N GLY A 185 -3.87 -21.37 54.47
CA GLY A 185 -5.08 -20.89 55.12
C GLY A 185 -5.01 -19.38 55.26
N GLN A 186 -5.79 -18.63 54.58
CA GLN A 186 -6.78 -17.76 55.21
C GLN A 186 -7.43 -16.79 54.25
N THR A 187 -8.69 -16.92 54.16
CA THR A 187 -9.70 -15.99 53.66
C THR A 187 -9.61 -14.61 54.33
N GLY A 188 -9.69 -13.55 53.57
CA GLY A 188 -9.85 -12.21 54.08
C GLY A 188 -10.60 -11.35 53.07
N GLY A 189 -11.93 -11.40 53.12
CA GLY A 189 -12.83 -10.50 52.41
C GLY A 189 -12.76 -9.09 53.01
N VAL A 190 -12.63 -8.09 52.14
CA VAL A 190 -12.89 -6.69 52.50
C VAL A 190 -14.06 -6.21 51.66
N VAL A 191 -15.20 -6.04 52.36
CA VAL A 191 -16.39 -5.35 51.89
C VAL A 191 -16.15 -3.86 52.08
N VAL A 192 -16.33 -3.07 51.02
CA VAL A 192 -16.38 -1.61 51.12
C VAL A 192 -17.81 -1.16 50.78
N PRO A 193 -18.45 -0.39 51.66
CA PRO A 193 -19.84 0.01 51.47
C PRO A 193 -20.02 1.20 50.54
N MET A 194 -21.09 1.17 49.75
CA MET A 194 -21.65 2.36 49.09
C MET A 194 -22.18 3.39 50.11
N ARG A 195 -21.90 4.64 49.80
CA ARG A 195 -22.68 5.81 50.22
C ARG A 195 -22.71 6.75 49.00
N GLY A 196 -23.81 7.16 48.63
CA GLY A 196 -24.90 8.01 48.97
C GLY A 196 -25.03 9.08 47.93
#